data_9b2f5b7c00a529212bc4866844812eb0
#
_entry.id   9b2f5b7c00a529212bc4866844812eb0
#
_cell.length_a   1.000
_cell.length_b   1.000
_cell.length_c   1.000
_cell.angle_alpha   90.00
_cell.angle_beta   90.00
_cell.angle_gamma   90.00
#
_symmetry.space_group_name_H-M   'P 1'
#
loop_
_entity.id
_entity.type
_entity.pdbx_description
1 polymer ?
#
loop_
_entity_poly.entity_id
_entity_poly.type
_entity_poly.pdbx_seq_one_letter_code
_entity_poly.pdbx_strand_id
1 'polypeptide(L)'
;ASRSLLSMVMRPLSMLTARSRHLLLGAGGRRYCASTARPKCAASLNLNTGFLHFPTAKELYAHIRSISRDPSDKEFVVRNFVGVIEDISVSASTVETELFPLGSLEYYTKKNMGWAYTEAERDTWQLTERGGEQGDYRAGITEKIANAVACLKAEPLSKRATVTFPFTGTEAGGTGGSETNDWTRQGINKCCRELHLYLEDGKLKCTAIVRMQNANIFVKNIHFFATLLEHVATELDVPLGEYTHWITNLCYDRDATSC
;
A
#
# COMPACT_ATOMS: atom_id res chain seq x y z
N ALA A 1 54.43 -8.93 29.35
CA ALA A 1 54.22 -9.49 30.66
C ALA A 1 52.75 -9.84 30.85
N SER A 2 52.54 -11.16 31.14
CA SER A 2 51.42 -11.82 31.85
C SER A 2 50.03 -11.77 31.16
N ARG A 3 49.58 -12.81 30.51
CA ARG A 3 48.97 -14.10 30.94
C ARG A 3 47.86 -13.93 32.00
N SER A 4 46.62 -14.23 31.63
CA SER A 4 45.79 -15.15 32.39
C SER A 4 44.65 -15.71 31.55
N LEU A 5 44.64 -17.02 31.44
CA LEU A 5 43.58 -17.97 31.09
C LEU A 5 42.65 -18.17 32.28
N LEU A 6 41.42 -18.52 32.05
CA LEU A 6 40.52 -19.46 32.77
C LEU A 6 39.08 -19.03 32.48
N SER A 7 38.08 -19.83 32.33
CA SER A 7 37.90 -21.28 32.22
C SER A 7 36.47 -21.53 31.79
N MET A 8 36.34 -22.53 30.96
CA MET A 8 35.08 -23.20 30.59
C MET A 8 34.34 -23.75 31.81
N VAL A 9 33.06 -23.52 31.96
CA VAL A 9 32.20 -24.39 32.77
C VAL A 9 30.96 -24.73 31.98
N MET A 10 30.95 -25.94 31.45
CA MET A 10 29.73 -26.64 31.01
C MET A 10 28.94 -27.08 32.24
N ARG A 11 27.61 -26.94 32.19
CA ARG A 11 26.71 -27.68 33.08
C ARG A 11 25.65 -28.41 32.27
N PRO A 12 25.22 -29.59 32.71
CA PRO A 12 24.52 -30.54 31.88
C PRO A 12 23.02 -30.42 31.91
N LEU A 13 22.41 -31.00 30.85
CA LEU A 13 20.99 -31.29 30.74
C LEU A 13 20.48 -32.12 31.93
N SER A 14 19.37 -31.73 32.51
CA SER A 14 18.52 -32.63 33.28
C SER A 14 17.16 -32.77 32.59
N MET A 15 16.93 -34.00 32.13
CA MET A 15 15.59 -34.52 31.77
C MET A 15 14.70 -34.49 33.03
N LEU A 16 13.50 -34.01 32.86
CA LEU A 16 12.38 -34.30 33.78
C LEU A 16 11.13 -34.70 33.03
N THR A 17 10.79 -35.90 33.34
CA THR A 17 9.71 -36.78 32.90
C THR A 17 8.31 -36.19 33.05
N ALA A 18 7.45 -36.65 32.14
CA ALA A 18 6.00 -36.54 32.10
C ALA A 18 5.32 -36.92 33.42
N ARG A 19 4.31 -36.15 33.80
CA ARG A 19 3.18 -36.64 34.59
C ARG A 19 1.89 -36.06 34.04
N SER A 20 1.12 -36.96 33.41
CA SER A 20 -0.32 -36.82 33.16
C SER A 20 -1.07 -36.54 34.46
N ARG A 21 -1.92 -35.53 34.45
CA ARG A 21 -3.08 -35.47 35.36
C ARG A 21 -4.33 -35.11 34.57
N HIS A 22 -5.16 -36.09 34.39
CA HIS A 22 -6.56 -35.94 34.11
C HIS A 22 -7.21 -35.09 35.19
N LEU A 23 -7.97 -34.09 34.80
CA LEU A 23 -9.07 -33.56 35.62
C LEU A 23 -10.23 -33.22 34.72
N LEU A 24 -11.35 -33.77 35.12
CA LEU A 24 -12.66 -33.80 34.47
C LEU A 24 -13.44 -32.50 34.68
N LEU A 25 -14.22 -32.16 33.66
CA LEU A 25 -15.57 -31.60 33.72
C LEU A 25 -15.75 -30.17 34.27
N GLY A 26 -16.07 -29.27 33.36
CA GLY A 26 -16.82 -28.04 33.59
C GLY A 26 -17.63 -27.75 32.33
N ALA A 27 -18.86 -28.29 32.28
CA ALA A 27 -19.80 -28.00 31.22
C ALA A 27 -20.32 -26.55 31.34
N GLY A 28 -19.84 -25.67 30.48
CA GLY A 28 -20.33 -24.32 30.26
C GLY A 28 -20.57 -24.11 28.78
N GLY A 29 -21.65 -24.76 28.25
CA GLY A 29 -22.02 -24.59 26.85
C GLY A 29 -22.45 -23.18 26.55
N ARG A 30 -21.55 -22.36 26.02
CA ARG A 30 -21.93 -21.19 25.19
C ARG A 30 -22.39 -21.72 23.85
N ARG A 31 -23.70 -21.78 23.67
CA ARG A 31 -24.31 -21.98 22.35
C ARG A 31 -23.89 -20.80 21.49
N TYR A 32 -22.90 -21.00 20.64
CA TYR A 32 -22.75 -20.16 19.46
C TYR A 32 -24.01 -20.40 18.62
N CYS A 33 -24.91 -19.43 18.61
CA CYS A 33 -25.91 -19.35 17.57
C CYS A 33 -25.13 -19.19 16.24
N ALA A 34 -24.97 -20.28 15.53
CA ALA A 34 -24.56 -20.24 14.13
C ALA A 34 -25.71 -19.58 13.38
N SER A 35 -25.58 -18.27 13.19
CA SER A 35 -26.34 -17.56 12.17
C SER A 35 -25.99 -18.21 10.84
N THR A 36 -26.90 -19.01 10.29
CA THR A 36 -26.79 -19.65 8.98
C THR A 36 -27.09 -18.66 7.85
N ALA A 37 -26.89 -17.39 8.04
CA ALA A 37 -26.76 -16.45 6.94
C ALA A 37 -25.39 -16.69 6.31
N ARG A 38 -25.36 -17.54 5.28
CA ARG A 38 -24.21 -17.58 4.35
C ARG A 38 -23.97 -16.14 3.92
N PRO A 39 -22.75 -15.59 4.10
CA PRO A 39 -22.40 -14.32 3.46
C PRO A 39 -22.75 -14.52 1.98
N LYS A 40 -23.59 -13.63 1.43
CA LYS A 40 -23.81 -13.59 -0.01
C LYS A 40 -22.42 -13.44 -0.61
N CYS A 41 -21.90 -14.51 -1.19
CA CYS A 41 -20.64 -14.48 -1.91
C CYS A 41 -20.73 -13.27 -2.83
N ALA A 42 -19.88 -12.29 -2.59
CA ALA A 42 -19.62 -11.25 -3.58
C ALA A 42 -19.45 -11.99 -4.91
N ALA A 43 -20.25 -11.64 -5.91
CA ALA A 43 -20.16 -12.27 -7.20
C ALA A 43 -18.69 -12.22 -7.61
N SER A 44 -18.01 -13.37 -7.60
CA SER A 44 -16.66 -13.45 -8.10
C SER A 44 -16.81 -13.15 -9.59
N LEU A 45 -16.47 -11.93 -9.98
CA LEU A 45 -16.21 -11.64 -11.37
C LEU A 45 -15.09 -12.59 -11.76
N ASN A 46 -15.43 -13.64 -12.51
CA ASN A 46 -14.46 -14.43 -13.23
C ASN A 46 -13.84 -13.49 -14.27
N LEU A 47 -12.87 -12.71 -13.81
CA LEU A 47 -12.01 -11.95 -14.70
C LEU A 47 -11.28 -13.01 -15.53
N ASN A 48 -11.71 -13.16 -16.78
CA ASN A 48 -10.94 -13.88 -17.77
C ASN A 48 -9.48 -13.49 -17.61
N THR A 49 -8.60 -14.45 -17.64
CA THR A 49 -7.17 -14.49 -17.34
C THR A 49 -6.28 -13.43 -18.03
N GLY A 50 -6.80 -12.28 -18.43
CA GLY A 50 -6.09 -11.14 -18.98
C GLY A 50 -6.16 -9.93 -18.05
N PHE A 51 -5.08 -9.20 -17.94
CA PHE A 51 -5.08 -7.88 -17.30
C PHE A 51 -5.99 -6.93 -18.08
N LEU A 52 -6.71 -6.05 -17.37
CA LEU A 52 -7.51 -5.02 -17.99
C LEU A 52 -6.60 -3.84 -18.34
N HIS A 53 -6.56 -3.46 -19.61
CA HIS A 53 -5.77 -2.34 -20.12
C HIS A 53 -6.65 -1.09 -20.27
N PHE A 54 -6.11 0.03 -19.85
CA PHE A 54 -6.75 1.34 -19.90
C PHE A 54 -5.78 2.37 -20.49
N PRO A 55 -6.22 3.20 -21.43
CA PRO A 55 -5.36 4.23 -22.01
C PRO A 55 -4.77 5.16 -20.95
N THR A 56 -5.59 5.61 -19.99
CA THR A 56 -5.18 6.55 -18.93
C THR A 56 -5.76 6.17 -17.56
N ALA A 57 -5.32 6.86 -16.53
CA ALA A 57 -5.88 6.69 -15.18
C ALA A 57 -7.36 7.10 -15.09
N LYS A 58 -7.85 7.95 -15.99
CA LYS A 58 -9.25 8.38 -16.01
C LYS A 58 -10.19 7.24 -16.36
N GLU A 59 -9.85 6.46 -17.40
CA GLU A 59 -10.64 5.30 -17.80
C GLU A 59 -10.58 4.20 -16.75
N LEU A 60 -9.39 3.95 -16.15
CA LEU A 60 -9.27 3.03 -15.04
C LEU A 60 -10.14 3.47 -13.86
N TYR A 61 -10.12 4.75 -13.49
CA TYR A 61 -10.96 5.28 -12.42
C TYR A 61 -12.45 5.10 -12.71
N ALA A 62 -12.89 5.41 -13.91
CA ALA A 62 -14.27 5.21 -14.33
C ALA A 62 -14.68 3.75 -14.20
N HIS A 63 -13.81 2.81 -14.60
CA HIS A 63 -14.04 1.37 -14.46
C HIS A 63 -14.10 0.95 -12.99
N ILE A 64 -13.12 1.35 -12.18
CA ILE A 64 -13.11 1.09 -10.72
C ILE A 64 -14.42 1.57 -10.09
N ARG A 65 -14.87 2.77 -10.43
CA ARG A 65 -16.14 3.34 -9.94
C ARG A 65 -17.35 2.52 -10.36
N SER A 66 -17.34 1.97 -11.55
CA SER A 66 -18.48 1.17 -12.07
C SER A 66 -18.60 -0.18 -11.38
N ILE A 67 -17.49 -0.86 -11.12
CA ILE A 67 -17.48 -2.21 -10.53
C ILE A 67 -17.53 -2.20 -8.99
N SER A 68 -17.12 -1.12 -8.35
CA SER A 68 -17.15 -0.98 -6.88
C SER A 68 -18.44 -0.36 -6.36
N ARG A 69 -19.37 -0.02 -7.24
CA ARG A 69 -20.59 0.72 -6.91
C ARG A 69 -21.72 -0.23 -6.55
N ASP A 70 -21.82 -0.61 -5.28
CA ASP A 70 -23.10 -0.96 -4.68
C ASP A 70 -23.36 -0.03 -3.48
N PRO A 71 -24.22 1.00 -3.64
CA PRO A 71 -24.52 1.93 -2.56
C PRO A 71 -25.31 1.29 -1.41
N SER A 72 -25.79 0.07 -1.57
CA SER A 72 -26.54 -0.67 -0.56
C SER A 72 -25.68 -1.64 0.27
N ASP A 73 -24.49 -2.01 -0.22
CA ASP A 73 -23.63 -3.02 0.39
C ASP A 73 -22.27 -2.43 0.77
N LYS A 74 -22.14 -2.05 2.06
CA LYS A 74 -20.87 -1.54 2.62
C LYS A 74 -19.76 -2.60 2.68
N GLU A 75 -20.12 -3.88 2.53
CA GLU A 75 -19.19 -5.01 2.57
C GLU A 75 -18.73 -5.45 1.19
N PHE A 76 -19.18 -4.78 0.13
CA PHE A 76 -18.79 -5.14 -1.23
C PHE A 76 -17.32 -4.87 -1.48
N VAL A 77 -16.58 -5.93 -1.74
CA VAL A 77 -15.13 -5.88 -2.03
C VAL A 77 -14.83 -6.70 -3.27
N VAL A 78 -14.22 -6.06 -4.27
CA VAL A 78 -13.63 -6.77 -5.41
C VAL A 78 -12.24 -7.23 -5.03
N ARG A 79 -11.98 -8.53 -5.18
CA ARG A 79 -10.69 -9.15 -4.81
C ARG A 79 -9.77 -9.29 -6.02
N ASN A 80 -8.48 -9.02 -5.79
CA ASN A 80 -7.41 -9.23 -6.77
C ASN A 80 -7.69 -8.53 -8.12
N PHE A 81 -8.08 -7.28 -8.04
CA PHE A 81 -8.25 -6.45 -9.22
C PHE A 81 -6.86 -6.02 -9.76
N VAL A 82 -6.66 -6.14 -11.06
CA VAL A 82 -5.43 -5.68 -11.73
C VAL A 82 -5.81 -4.86 -12.95
N GLY A 83 -5.40 -3.60 -12.93
CA GLY A 83 -5.54 -2.66 -14.06
C GLY A 83 -4.17 -2.20 -14.55
N VAL A 84 -3.99 -2.16 -15.87
CA VAL A 84 -2.79 -1.63 -16.51
C VAL A 84 -3.14 -0.29 -17.15
N ILE A 85 -2.35 0.75 -16.85
CA ILE A 85 -2.45 2.08 -17.46
C ILE A 85 -1.32 2.19 -18.49
N GLU A 86 -1.67 2.49 -19.73
CA GLU A 86 -0.73 2.61 -20.84
C GLU A 86 0.04 3.94 -20.79
N ASP A 87 -0.64 5.04 -20.48
CA ASP A 87 -0.05 6.36 -20.25
C ASP A 87 -0.20 6.77 -18.79
N ILE A 88 0.88 6.59 -18.02
CA ILE A 88 0.97 6.96 -16.59
C ILE A 88 1.55 8.37 -16.39
N SER A 89 1.69 9.20 -17.41
CA SER A 89 2.13 10.58 -17.22
C SER A 89 1.25 11.34 -16.22
N VAL A 90 1.81 12.34 -15.55
CA VAL A 90 1.04 13.15 -14.58
C VAL A 90 -0.18 13.76 -15.23
N SER A 91 -0.05 14.26 -16.48
CA SER A 91 -1.16 14.85 -17.22
C SER A 91 -2.29 13.86 -17.52
N ALA A 92 -1.98 12.60 -17.88
CA ALA A 92 -2.95 11.54 -18.13
C ALA A 92 -3.50 10.92 -16.81
N SER A 93 -2.82 11.16 -15.69
CA SER A 93 -3.18 10.64 -14.36
C SER A 93 -3.80 11.68 -13.44
N THR A 94 -3.96 12.92 -13.88
CA THR A 94 -4.68 13.96 -13.14
C THR A 94 -6.18 13.80 -13.37
N VAL A 95 -6.85 13.20 -12.39
CA VAL A 95 -8.30 12.96 -12.40
C VAL A 95 -8.94 13.77 -11.29
N GLU A 96 -9.46 14.95 -11.63
CA GLU A 96 -10.13 15.81 -10.67
C GLU A 96 -11.54 15.30 -10.33
N THR A 97 -11.90 15.46 -9.07
CA THR A 97 -13.25 15.20 -8.56
C THR A 97 -13.63 16.31 -7.57
N GLU A 98 -14.90 16.37 -7.18
CA GLU A 98 -15.34 17.31 -6.13
C GLU A 98 -14.55 17.10 -4.82
N LEU A 99 -14.30 15.85 -4.46
CA LEU A 99 -13.52 15.51 -3.27
C LEU A 99 -12.03 15.84 -3.43
N PHE A 100 -11.48 15.68 -4.63
CA PHE A 100 -10.07 15.89 -4.94
C PHE A 100 -9.89 16.83 -6.14
N PRO A 101 -10.06 18.16 -5.97
CA PRO A 101 -9.67 19.12 -6.98
C PRO A 101 -8.14 19.17 -7.14
N LEU A 102 -7.64 19.75 -8.23
CA LEU A 102 -6.22 19.77 -8.59
C LEU A 102 -5.32 20.18 -7.42
N GLY A 103 -5.62 21.27 -6.72
CA GLY A 103 -4.79 21.73 -5.60
C GLY A 103 -4.67 20.69 -4.46
N SER A 104 -5.72 19.88 -4.25
CA SER A 104 -5.70 18.78 -3.29
C SER A 104 -4.77 17.63 -3.75
N LEU A 105 -4.81 17.30 -5.05
CA LEU A 105 -3.92 16.27 -5.64
C LEU A 105 -2.46 16.70 -5.56
N GLU A 106 -2.17 17.95 -5.92
CA GLU A 106 -0.82 18.53 -5.85
C GLU A 106 -0.29 18.58 -4.43
N TYR A 107 -1.11 19.06 -3.47
CA TYR A 107 -0.72 19.07 -2.06
C TYR A 107 -0.39 17.67 -1.54
N TYR A 108 -1.27 16.70 -1.80
CA TYR A 108 -1.05 15.31 -1.39
C TYR A 108 0.24 14.74 -1.99
N THR A 109 0.50 15.04 -3.26
CA THR A 109 1.71 14.62 -3.96
C THR A 109 2.96 15.27 -3.37
N LYS A 110 2.98 16.59 -3.19
CA LYS A 110 4.11 17.31 -2.56
C LYS A 110 4.43 16.72 -1.18
N LYS A 111 3.41 16.51 -0.36
CA LYS A 111 3.54 15.91 0.97
C LYS A 111 4.21 14.54 0.90
N ASN A 112 3.77 13.67 0.00
CA ASN A 112 4.26 12.29 -0.10
C ASN A 112 5.60 12.16 -0.84
N MET A 113 5.94 13.10 -1.71
CA MET A 113 7.27 13.22 -2.30
C MET A 113 8.32 13.83 -1.35
N GLY A 114 7.90 14.30 -0.18
CA GLY A 114 8.78 15.04 0.74
C GLY A 114 9.17 16.43 0.23
N TRP A 115 8.38 16.98 -0.71
CA TRP A 115 8.61 18.33 -1.25
C TRP A 115 8.01 19.39 -0.33
N ALA A 116 8.51 20.63 -0.48
CA ALA A 116 8.02 21.75 0.29
C ALA A 116 6.57 22.11 -0.08
N TYR A 117 5.78 22.39 0.92
CA TYR A 117 4.43 22.95 0.83
C TYR A 117 4.22 23.98 1.96
N THR A 118 3.27 24.87 1.79
CA THR A 118 2.95 25.91 2.74
C THR A 118 1.95 25.44 3.81
N GLU A 119 1.91 26.12 4.95
CA GLU A 119 0.87 25.89 5.96
C GLU A 119 -0.53 26.16 5.39
N ALA A 120 -0.67 27.18 4.57
CA ALA A 120 -1.95 27.50 3.92
C ALA A 120 -2.43 26.35 3.00
N GLU A 121 -1.53 25.71 2.24
CA GLU A 121 -1.86 24.51 1.45
C GLU A 121 -2.29 23.37 2.36
N ARG A 122 -1.58 23.14 3.47
CA ARG A 122 -1.94 22.10 4.44
C ARG A 122 -3.33 22.35 5.02
N ASP A 123 -3.58 23.56 5.51
CA ASP A 123 -4.83 23.90 6.20
C ASP A 123 -6.03 23.86 5.22
N THR A 124 -5.78 24.18 3.94
CA THR A 124 -6.80 24.10 2.89
C THR A 124 -7.11 22.67 2.46
N TRP A 125 -6.09 21.80 2.34
CA TRP A 125 -6.24 20.54 1.62
C TRP A 125 -6.19 19.29 2.48
N GLN A 126 -5.61 19.34 3.71
CA GLN A 126 -5.51 18.20 4.61
C GLN A 126 -6.79 18.02 5.43
N LEU A 127 -7.90 17.80 4.75
CA LEU A 127 -9.21 17.64 5.39
C LEU A 127 -9.50 16.16 5.69
N THR A 128 -10.30 15.92 6.75
CA THR A 128 -10.67 14.58 7.21
C THR A 128 -11.39 13.78 6.11
N GLU A 129 -12.29 14.40 5.36
CA GLU A 129 -13.03 13.79 4.25
C GLU A 129 -12.13 13.36 3.08
N ARG A 130 -10.90 13.89 3.00
CA ARG A 130 -9.85 13.50 2.06
C ARG A 130 -8.85 12.51 2.63
N GLY A 131 -9.16 11.96 3.80
CA GLY A 131 -8.31 11.02 4.50
C GLY A 131 -7.31 11.67 5.47
N GLY A 132 -7.35 12.99 5.70
CA GLY A 132 -6.54 13.68 6.71
C GLY A 132 -5.06 13.29 6.69
N GLU A 133 -4.56 12.80 7.83
CA GLU A 133 -3.19 12.28 7.96
C GLU A 133 -2.97 10.88 7.36
N GLN A 134 -4.03 10.17 6.98
CA GLN A 134 -3.92 8.84 6.40
C GLN A 134 -3.25 8.88 5.02
N GLY A 135 -2.61 7.78 4.65
CA GLY A 135 -1.90 7.69 3.38
C GLY A 135 -0.63 8.54 3.34
N ASP A 136 0.04 8.69 4.48
CA ASP A 136 1.37 9.31 4.55
C ASP A 136 2.45 8.31 4.10
N TYR A 137 3.03 8.55 2.93
CA TYR A 137 4.08 7.72 2.32
C TYR A 137 5.46 8.36 2.37
N ARG A 138 5.62 9.54 3.00
CA ARG A 138 6.85 10.36 2.95
C ARG A 138 8.03 9.78 3.71
N ALA A 139 7.82 8.84 4.64
CA ALA A 139 8.91 8.30 5.47
C ALA A 139 10.04 7.70 4.63
N GLY A 140 11.17 8.41 4.57
CA GLY A 140 12.36 8.03 3.80
C GLY A 140 12.15 8.02 2.28
N ILE A 141 11.12 8.67 1.75
CA ILE A 141 10.76 8.57 0.32
C ILE A 141 11.89 9.05 -0.60
N THR A 142 12.53 10.15 -0.27
CA THR A 142 13.62 10.70 -1.08
C THR A 142 14.79 9.71 -1.21
N GLU A 143 15.19 9.09 -0.11
CA GLU A 143 16.26 8.09 -0.09
C GLU A 143 15.86 6.82 -0.86
N LYS A 144 14.63 6.35 -0.69
CA LYS A 144 14.11 5.17 -1.39
C LYS A 144 14.07 5.38 -2.90
N ILE A 145 13.62 6.55 -3.36
CA ILE A 145 13.64 6.92 -4.77
C ILE A 145 15.09 6.95 -5.28
N ALA A 146 16.00 7.64 -4.57
CA ALA A 146 17.39 7.73 -4.96
C ALA A 146 18.05 6.34 -5.06
N ASN A 147 17.75 5.43 -4.11
CA ASN A 147 18.26 4.07 -4.13
C ASN A 147 17.71 3.26 -5.31
N ALA A 148 16.43 3.40 -5.65
CA ALA A 148 15.83 2.74 -6.81
C ALA A 148 16.45 3.24 -8.13
N VAL A 149 16.65 4.55 -8.27
CA VAL A 149 17.35 5.17 -9.41
C VAL A 149 18.79 4.65 -9.52
N ALA A 150 19.53 4.67 -8.42
CA ALA A 150 20.91 4.16 -8.38
C ALA A 150 20.99 2.68 -8.76
N CYS A 151 20.03 1.88 -8.30
CA CYS A 151 19.93 0.47 -8.64
C CYS A 151 19.76 0.27 -10.15
N LEU A 152 18.81 0.98 -10.79
CA LEU A 152 18.53 0.84 -12.22
C LEU A 152 19.63 1.45 -13.10
N LYS A 153 20.33 2.51 -12.63
CA LYS A 153 21.53 3.04 -13.31
C LYS A 153 22.67 2.04 -13.30
N ALA A 154 22.90 1.38 -12.17
CA ALA A 154 23.98 0.40 -12.03
C ALA A 154 23.67 -0.93 -12.72
N GLU A 155 22.43 -1.36 -12.69
CA GLU A 155 21.97 -2.65 -13.18
C GLU A 155 20.56 -2.52 -13.81
N PRO A 156 20.45 -2.14 -15.09
CA PRO A 156 19.17 -1.88 -15.75
C PRO A 156 18.17 -3.05 -15.72
N LEU A 157 18.66 -4.29 -15.63
CA LEU A 157 17.82 -5.50 -15.52
C LEU A 157 17.60 -5.95 -14.07
N SER A 158 17.94 -5.11 -13.09
CA SER A 158 17.78 -5.44 -11.68
C SER A 158 16.31 -5.65 -11.31
N LYS A 159 16.06 -6.65 -10.48
CA LYS A 159 14.76 -6.94 -9.87
C LYS A 159 14.63 -6.38 -8.45
N ARG A 160 15.58 -5.51 -8.05
CA ARG A 160 15.69 -4.98 -6.68
C ARG A 160 15.30 -3.49 -6.57
N ALA A 161 14.95 -2.86 -7.67
CA ALA A 161 14.52 -1.48 -7.66
C ALA A 161 13.07 -1.37 -7.14
N THR A 162 12.94 -1.33 -5.83
CA THR A 162 11.64 -1.25 -5.15
C THR A 162 11.55 -0.04 -4.23
N VAL A 163 10.39 0.60 -4.21
CA VAL A 163 10.05 1.63 -3.22
C VAL A 163 9.01 1.03 -2.28
N THR A 164 9.40 0.73 -1.06
CA THR A 164 8.52 0.11 -0.06
C THR A 164 7.90 1.15 0.87
N PHE A 165 6.68 0.90 1.30
CA PHE A 165 5.96 1.72 2.26
C PHE A 165 5.68 0.90 3.53
N PRO A 166 6.69 0.73 4.40
CA PRO A 166 6.56 -0.07 5.58
C PRO A 166 5.55 0.53 6.55
N PHE A 167 5.00 -0.33 7.37
CA PHE A 167 4.28 0.08 8.56
C PHE A 167 5.27 0.73 9.54
N THR A 168 5.06 2.00 9.84
CA THR A 168 5.82 2.67 10.89
C THR A 168 4.97 2.71 12.15
N GLY A 169 5.23 1.82 13.07
CA GLY A 169 4.46 1.67 14.32
C GLY A 169 4.63 2.79 15.34
N THR A 170 5.40 3.83 15.02
CA THR A 170 5.59 4.97 15.90
C THR A 170 5.66 6.25 15.08
N GLU A 171 4.71 7.13 15.26
CA GLU A 171 4.73 8.49 14.71
C GLU A 171 5.74 9.41 15.41
N ALA A 172 6.47 8.95 16.38
CA ALA A 172 7.44 9.73 17.10
C ALA A 172 8.85 9.16 16.90
N GLY A 173 9.55 9.59 15.86
CA GLY A 173 11.02 9.62 15.80
C GLY A 173 11.80 8.37 16.21
N GLY A 174 11.15 7.21 16.33
CA GLY A 174 11.77 5.97 16.76
C GLY A 174 12.47 5.28 15.60
N THR A 175 13.77 5.29 15.60
CA THR A 175 14.63 4.40 14.82
C THR A 175 14.34 2.96 15.23
N GLY A 176 13.67 2.17 14.39
CA GLY A 176 13.48 0.76 14.60
C GLY A 176 12.09 0.33 14.99
N GLY A 177 11.07 0.80 14.26
CA GLY A 177 9.75 0.22 14.34
C GLY A 177 9.79 -1.22 13.83
N SER A 178 9.57 -2.17 14.74
CA SER A 178 9.21 -3.53 14.35
C SER A 178 8.04 -3.47 13.39
N GLU A 179 8.15 -4.08 12.22
CA GLU A 179 7.02 -4.29 11.30
C GLU A 179 6.05 -5.27 11.96
N THR A 180 5.33 -4.80 12.96
CA THR A 180 4.27 -5.61 13.55
C THR A 180 3.05 -5.49 12.66
N ASN A 181 2.63 -6.59 12.07
CA ASN A 181 1.34 -6.72 11.39
C ASN A 181 0.19 -6.71 12.41
N ASP A 182 0.20 -5.71 13.29
CA ASP A 182 -0.86 -5.56 14.27
C ASP A 182 -2.11 -5.00 13.59
N TRP A 183 -3.02 -5.90 13.25
CA TRP A 183 -4.29 -5.55 12.61
C TRP A 183 -5.17 -4.63 13.48
N THR A 184 -4.91 -4.56 14.79
CA THR A 184 -5.69 -3.71 15.72
C THR A 184 -5.31 -2.23 15.59
N ARG A 185 -4.16 -1.92 14.99
CA ARG A 185 -3.71 -0.56 14.73
C ARG A 185 -4.20 -0.09 13.37
N GLN A 186 -5.52 0.02 13.23
CA GLN A 186 -6.14 0.55 12.03
C GLN A 186 -5.63 1.98 11.75
N GLY A 187 -5.45 2.33 10.48
CA GLY A 187 -4.97 3.65 10.06
C GLY A 187 -3.46 3.80 9.93
N ILE A 188 -2.66 2.96 10.58
CA ILE A 188 -1.21 2.98 10.45
C ILE A 188 -0.72 2.12 9.27
N ASN A 189 -1.51 1.14 8.86
CA ASN A 189 -1.19 0.28 7.72
C ASN A 189 -1.36 1.03 6.40
N LYS A 190 -0.26 1.21 5.68
CA LYS A 190 -0.29 1.86 4.37
C LYS A 190 -1.09 1.02 3.37
N CYS A 191 -1.93 1.68 2.56
CA CYS A 191 -2.73 1.01 1.53
C CYS A 191 -1.85 0.47 0.41
N CYS A 192 -0.95 1.30 -0.14
CA CYS A 192 0.11 0.83 -1.01
C CYS A 192 1.25 0.25 -0.16
N ARG A 193 1.75 -0.91 -0.55
CA ARG A 193 2.82 -1.60 0.15
C ARG A 193 4.16 -1.40 -0.53
N GLU A 194 4.18 -1.45 -1.83
CA GLU A 194 5.40 -1.34 -2.61
C GLU A 194 5.16 -0.97 -4.07
N LEU A 195 6.15 -0.34 -4.68
CA LEU A 195 6.27 -0.08 -6.10
C LEU A 195 7.48 -0.85 -6.61
N HIS A 196 7.28 -1.74 -7.56
CA HIS A 196 8.34 -2.44 -8.29
C HIS A 196 8.64 -1.69 -9.57
N LEU A 197 9.84 -1.13 -9.65
CA LEU A 197 10.32 -0.36 -10.80
C LEU A 197 11.22 -1.25 -11.66
N TYR A 198 11.06 -1.20 -12.97
CA TYR A 198 11.88 -1.97 -13.90
C TYR A 198 11.96 -1.28 -15.25
N LEU A 199 13.04 -1.56 -15.96
CA LEU A 199 13.22 -1.11 -17.34
C LEU A 199 12.87 -2.23 -18.30
N GLU A 200 11.98 -1.95 -19.24
CA GLU A 200 11.60 -2.87 -20.31
C GLU A 200 11.36 -2.08 -21.59
N ASP A 201 11.90 -2.55 -22.69
CA ASP A 201 11.85 -1.87 -24.01
C ASP A 201 12.33 -0.41 -23.96
N GLY A 202 13.33 -0.13 -23.12
CA GLY A 202 13.90 1.21 -22.94
C GLY A 202 12.99 2.20 -22.21
N LYS A 203 11.95 1.73 -21.54
CA LYS A 203 10.97 2.51 -20.79
C LYS A 203 10.97 2.14 -19.32
N LEU A 204 10.68 3.10 -18.46
CA LEU A 204 10.43 2.83 -17.05
C LEU A 204 8.99 2.34 -16.89
N LYS A 205 8.84 1.11 -16.44
CA LYS A 205 7.56 0.49 -16.07
C LYS A 205 7.49 0.28 -14.56
N CYS A 206 6.27 0.14 -14.04
CA CYS A 206 6.04 -0.05 -12.60
C CYS A 206 4.86 -0.99 -12.34
N THR A 207 5.00 -1.81 -11.30
CA THR A 207 3.88 -2.52 -10.69
C THR A 207 3.70 -2.04 -9.25
N ALA A 208 2.54 -1.49 -8.92
CA ALA A 208 2.16 -1.13 -7.57
C ALA A 208 1.36 -2.26 -6.91
N ILE A 209 1.73 -2.64 -5.69
CA ILE A 209 1.01 -3.62 -4.88
C ILE A 209 0.26 -2.89 -3.77
N VAL A 210 -1.07 -2.91 -3.88
CA VAL A 210 -1.98 -2.18 -3.01
C VAL A 210 -2.88 -3.17 -2.28
N ARG A 211 -2.71 -3.28 -0.94
CA ARG A 211 -3.52 -4.21 -0.12
C ARG A 211 -5.01 -3.85 -0.09
N MET A 212 -5.30 -2.55 -0.18
CA MET A 212 -6.66 -2.02 -0.14
C MET A 212 -6.70 -0.70 -0.90
N GLN A 213 -7.70 -0.51 -1.72
CA GLN A 213 -7.99 0.73 -2.42
C GLN A 213 -9.47 1.09 -2.26
N ASN A 214 -9.73 2.22 -1.63
CA ASN A 214 -11.05 2.85 -1.73
C ASN A 214 -11.14 3.55 -3.10
N ALA A 215 -12.21 3.27 -3.84
CA ALA A 215 -12.42 3.80 -5.17
C ALA A 215 -12.41 5.33 -5.22
N ASN A 216 -12.93 6.01 -4.18
CA ASN A 216 -12.98 7.46 -4.12
C ASN A 216 -11.60 8.11 -4.01
N ILE A 217 -10.69 7.48 -3.30
CA ILE A 217 -9.34 8.02 -3.05
C ILE A 217 -8.30 7.52 -4.04
N PHE A 218 -8.69 6.70 -5.03
CA PHE A 218 -7.80 6.24 -6.09
C PHE A 218 -7.08 7.40 -6.77
N VAL A 219 -7.81 8.48 -7.07
CA VAL A 219 -7.29 9.62 -7.83
C VAL A 219 -6.11 10.31 -7.18
N LYS A 220 -6.08 10.44 -5.85
CA LYS A 220 -4.92 11.02 -5.16
C LYS A 220 -3.71 10.10 -5.16
N ASN A 221 -3.94 8.78 -5.03
CA ASN A 221 -2.85 7.81 -5.04
C ASN A 221 -2.21 7.73 -6.42
N ILE A 222 -3.02 7.69 -7.48
CA ILE A 222 -2.48 7.57 -8.84
C ILE A 222 -1.74 8.84 -9.27
N HIS A 223 -2.21 10.03 -8.90
CA HIS A 223 -1.50 11.29 -9.15
C HIS A 223 -0.12 11.30 -8.46
N PHE A 224 -0.04 10.84 -7.22
CA PHE A 224 1.24 10.71 -6.51
C PHE A 224 2.17 9.70 -7.18
N PHE A 225 1.67 8.51 -7.55
CA PHE A 225 2.50 7.49 -8.20
C PHE A 225 2.98 7.94 -9.58
N ALA A 226 2.12 8.60 -10.37
CA ALA A 226 2.49 9.17 -11.65
C ALA A 226 3.64 10.18 -11.50
N THR A 227 3.53 11.10 -10.54
CA THR A 227 4.58 12.10 -10.28
C THR A 227 5.88 11.44 -9.81
N LEU A 228 5.82 10.42 -8.96
CA LEU A 228 6.99 9.66 -8.54
C LEU A 228 7.66 9.00 -9.74
N LEU A 229 6.87 8.39 -10.63
CA LEU A 229 7.39 7.71 -11.82
C LEU A 229 7.99 8.68 -12.83
N GLU A 230 7.36 9.85 -13.07
CA GLU A 230 7.95 10.89 -13.91
C GLU A 230 9.29 11.39 -13.35
N HIS A 231 9.36 11.58 -12.03
CA HIS A 231 10.60 11.97 -11.38
C HIS A 231 11.70 10.91 -11.58
N VAL A 232 11.39 9.63 -11.35
CA VAL A 232 12.36 8.53 -11.56
C VAL A 232 12.75 8.40 -13.03
N ALA A 233 11.80 8.49 -13.96
CA ALA A 233 12.06 8.42 -15.40
C ALA A 233 12.99 9.56 -15.86
N THR A 234 12.77 10.79 -15.35
CA THR A 234 13.63 11.93 -15.59
C THR A 234 15.05 11.70 -15.08
N GLU A 235 15.20 11.18 -13.85
CA GLU A 235 16.50 10.87 -13.26
C GLU A 235 17.26 9.75 -14.01
N LEU A 236 16.52 8.85 -14.66
CA LEU A 236 17.09 7.76 -15.47
C LEU A 236 17.32 8.15 -16.95
N ASP A 237 16.80 9.29 -17.38
CA ASP A 237 16.77 9.73 -18.77
C ASP A 237 16.11 8.70 -19.71
N VAL A 238 14.93 8.21 -19.31
CA VAL A 238 14.13 7.25 -20.08
C VAL A 238 12.66 7.67 -20.15
N PRO A 239 11.92 7.29 -21.19
CA PRO A 239 10.49 7.54 -21.23
C PRO A 239 9.72 6.66 -20.24
N LEU A 240 8.51 7.11 -19.88
CA LEU A 240 7.55 6.29 -19.14
C LEU A 240 6.99 5.17 -20.03
N GLY A 241 6.76 4.02 -19.40
CA GLY A 241 6.04 2.89 -19.97
C GLY A 241 4.74 2.64 -19.21
N GLU A 242 4.27 1.40 -19.23
CA GLU A 242 3.04 0.98 -18.58
C GLU A 242 3.16 0.97 -17.06
N TYR A 243 2.04 1.23 -16.41
CA TYR A 243 1.88 1.11 -14.97
C TYR A 243 0.80 0.08 -14.64
N THR A 244 1.14 -0.90 -13.81
CA THR A 244 0.21 -1.91 -13.32
C THR A 244 -0.22 -1.59 -11.90
N HIS A 245 -1.53 -1.50 -11.68
CA HIS A 245 -2.14 -1.28 -10.37
C HIS A 245 -2.81 -2.56 -9.88
N TRP A 246 -2.14 -3.27 -8.96
CA TRP A 246 -2.65 -4.49 -8.37
C TRP A 246 -3.28 -4.19 -7.01
N ILE A 247 -4.57 -4.43 -6.90
CA ILE A 247 -5.36 -4.19 -5.70
C ILE A 247 -5.85 -5.52 -5.13
N THR A 248 -5.42 -5.86 -3.92
CA THR A 248 -5.93 -7.06 -3.25
C THR A 248 -7.39 -6.90 -2.82
N ASN A 249 -7.76 -5.71 -2.34
CA ASN A 249 -9.11 -5.41 -1.88
C ASN A 249 -9.53 -4.03 -2.41
N LEU A 250 -10.36 -4.02 -3.44
CA LEU A 250 -10.99 -2.81 -3.94
C LEU A 250 -12.35 -2.66 -3.27
N CYS A 251 -12.56 -1.54 -2.59
CA CYS A 251 -13.80 -1.24 -1.88
C CYS A 251 -14.36 0.13 -2.30
N TYR A 252 -15.61 0.33 -2.01
CA TYR A 252 -16.26 1.63 -2.11
C TYR A 252 -16.80 1.99 -0.72
N ASP A 253 -16.31 3.07 -0.15
CA ASP A 253 -16.82 3.64 1.07
C ASP A 253 -17.35 5.05 0.78
N ARG A 254 -18.57 5.34 1.21
CA ARG A 254 -19.15 6.67 1.10
C ARG A 254 -18.45 7.66 2.02
N ASP A 255 -18.09 7.19 3.18
CA ASP A 255 -17.40 7.99 4.18
C ASP A 255 -15.90 7.80 3.93
N ALA A 256 -15.30 8.63 3.07
CA ALA A 256 -13.89 8.53 2.64
C ALA A 256 -12.87 8.48 3.79
N THR A 257 -13.33 8.44 5.03
CA THR A 257 -12.55 8.45 6.26
C THR A 257 -12.07 7.08 6.74
N SER A 258 -12.57 5.98 6.15
CA SER A 258 -12.21 4.63 6.58
C SER A 258 -11.26 3.95 5.59
N CYS A 259 -9.99 4.36 5.60
CA CYS A 259 -8.91 3.60 4.97
C CYS A 259 -7.83 3.23 5.97
#